data_e28dcfac3c8b56d06146c609622d00b0
#
_entry.id   e28dcfac3c8b56d06146c609622d00b0
#
_cell.length_a   1.000
_cell.length_b   1.000
_cell.length_c   1.000
_cell.angle_alpha   90.00
_cell.angle_beta   90.00
_cell.angle_gamma   90.00
#
_symmetry.space_group_name_H-M   'P 1'
#
loop_
_entity.id
_entity.type
_entity.pdbx_description
1 polymer ?
#
loop_
_entity_poly.entity_id
_entity_poly.type
_entity_poly.pdbx_seq_one_letter_code
_entity_poly.pdbx_strand_id
1 'polypeptide(L)'
;MKKVFVTLVFFLLATQMQAQDIALLNRIKAANGKIQSFEADLANTMVKPKKTLSQEGKLYFVKPNEFAALFTTGKYMIVNEKKINMDIGLFHGNFKLKDGGMMQSLSNILLYGFQGRTQDLANENGYSLTTKTQGDCHIVTATIIKKKLVGIGYKQVVFKYHTDSLLLKEIVLYDYSGNKDSYLISNVKYDVAIDKKKFQF
;
A
#
# COMPACT_ATOMS: atom_id res chain seq x y z
N MET A 1 16.20 -10.98 -43.07
CA MET A 1 15.87 -9.58 -42.77
C MET A 1 14.54 -9.40 -42.05
N LYS A 2 13.42 -10.02 -42.45
CA LYS A 2 12.12 -9.84 -41.76
C LYS A 2 12.11 -10.24 -40.26
N LYS A 3 12.82 -11.32 -39.87
CA LYS A 3 12.86 -11.78 -38.44
C LYS A 3 13.60 -10.81 -37.52
N VAL A 4 14.67 -10.17 -37.98
CA VAL A 4 15.45 -9.20 -37.18
C VAL A 4 14.66 -7.90 -36.96
N PHE A 5 13.89 -7.48 -37.95
CA PHE A 5 13.06 -6.27 -37.84
C PHE A 5 11.94 -6.45 -36.83
N VAL A 6 11.27 -7.62 -36.82
CA VAL A 6 10.22 -7.93 -35.84
C VAL A 6 10.77 -7.96 -34.42
N THR A 7 11.95 -8.55 -34.21
CA THR A 7 12.61 -8.61 -32.88
C THR A 7 13.00 -7.21 -32.40
N LEU A 8 13.49 -6.34 -33.28
CA LEU A 8 13.86 -4.96 -32.92
C LEU A 8 12.66 -4.13 -32.53
N VAL A 9 11.51 -4.27 -33.23
CA VAL A 9 10.27 -3.59 -32.92
C VAL A 9 9.70 -4.04 -31.57
N PHE A 10 9.74 -5.33 -31.26
CA PHE A 10 9.33 -5.86 -29.94
C PHE A 10 10.20 -5.33 -28.80
N PHE A 11 11.52 -5.21 -29.02
CA PHE A 11 12.45 -4.66 -28.02
C PHE A 11 12.19 -3.17 -27.77
N LEU A 12 11.93 -2.38 -28.81
CA LEU A 12 11.57 -0.96 -28.70
C LEU A 12 10.24 -0.75 -27.97
N LEU A 13 9.22 -1.57 -28.24
CA LEU A 13 7.95 -1.49 -27.56
C LEU A 13 8.06 -1.87 -26.08
N ALA A 14 8.85 -2.88 -25.73
CA ALA A 14 9.07 -3.28 -24.34
C ALA A 14 9.79 -2.20 -23.52
N THR A 15 10.77 -1.51 -24.11
CA THR A 15 11.49 -0.41 -23.44
C THR A 15 10.60 0.83 -23.26
N GLN A 16 9.71 1.12 -24.19
CA GLN A 16 8.75 2.22 -24.06
C GLN A 16 7.71 1.95 -22.94
N MET A 17 7.21 0.72 -22.80
CA MET A 17 6.29 0.36 -21.70
C MET A 17 6.97 0.54 -20.34
N GLN A 18 8.20 0.10 -20.15
CA GLN A 18 8.96 0.31 -18.90
C GLN A 18 9.16 1.80 -18.58
N ALA A 19 9.44 2.62 -19.58
CA ALA A 19 9.64 4.05 -19.38
C ALA A 19 8.35 4.77 -18.96
N GLN A 20 7.20 4.38 -19.52
CA GLN A 20 5.90 4.92 -19.15
C GLN A 20 5.51 4.53 -17.70
N ASP A 21 5.79 3.31 -17.29
CA ASP A 21 5.56 2.83 -15.92
C ASP A 21 6.37 3.63 -14.91
N ILE A 22 7.66 3.86 -15.18
CA ILE A 22 8.53 4.66 -14.31
C ILE A 22 8.05 6.12 -14.22
N ALA A 23 7.65 6.72 -15.34
CA ALA A 23 7.12 8.09 -15.36
C ALA A 23 5.84 8.22 -14.52
N LEU A 24 4.92 7.26 -14.62
CA LEU A 24 3.70 7.21 -13.81
C LEU A 24 4.02 7.09 -12.32
N LEU A 25 4.90 6.15 -11.93
CA LEU A 25 5.31 5.95 -10.55
C LEU A 25 5.95 7.20 -9.95
N ASN A 26 6.78 7.92 -10.71
CA ASN A 26 7.38 9.18 -10.29
C ASN A 26 6.32 10.28 -10.09
N ARG A 27 5.31 10.37 -10.96
CA ARG A 27 4.19 11.30 -10.80
C ARG A 27 3.37 11.00 -9.55
N ILE A 28 3.04 9.73 -9.30
CA ILE A 28 2.36 9.28 -8.08
C ILE A 28 3.16 9.66 -6.84
N LYS A 29 4.48 9.38 -6.83
CA LYS A 29 5.37 9.75 -5.73
C LYS A 29 5.40 11.26 -5.50
N ALA A 30 5.46 12.05 -6.57
CA ALA A 30 5.47 13.51 -6.47
C ALA A 30 4.16 14.08 -5.92
N ALA A 31 3.00 13.53 -6.33
CA ALA A 31 1.68 13.96 -5.85
C ALA A 31 1.50 13.67 -4.35
N ASN A 32 1.70 12.41 -3.94
CA ASN A 32 1.56 11.99 -2.54
C ASN A 32 2.70 12.53 -1.66
N GLY A 33 3.86 12.78 -2.25
CA GLY A 33 5.01 13.36 -1.59
C GLY A 33 4.80 14.77 -1.02
N LYS A 34 3.85 15.54 -1.53
CA LYS A 34 3.51 16.90 -1.05
C LYS A 34 2.68 16.88 0.24
N ILE A 35 1.88 15.83 0.46
CA ILE A 35 0.99 15.70 1.61
C ILE A 35 1.81 15.48 2.88
N GLN A 36 1.56 16.29 3.91
CA GLN A 36 2.22 16.17 5.22
C GLN A 36 1.38 15.36 6.19
N SER A 37 0.05 15.49 6.12
CA SER A 37 -0.90 14.78 6.95
C SER A 37 -2.23 14.58 6.22
N PHE A 38 -3.02 13.61 6.65
CA PHE A 38 -4.42 13.52 6.26
C PHE A 38 -5.27 12.79 7.29
N GLU A 39 -6.54 13.15 7.32
CA GLU A 39 -7.63 12.41 7.95
C GLU A 39 -8.56 11.89 6.86
N ALA A 40 -9.04 10.65 7.00
CA ALA A 40 -9.93 10.03 6.02
C ALA A 40 -10.91 9.07 6.69
N ASP A 41 -11.98 8.74 5.98
CA ASP A 41 -12.81 7.57 6.27
C ASP A 41 -12.10 6.33 5.72
N LEU A 42 -12.17 5.24 6.48
CA LEU A 42 -11.56 3.96 6.16
C LEU A 42 -12.63 2.86 6.16
N ALA A 43 -12.76 2.15 5.05
CA ALA A 43 -13.52 0.90 4.99
C ALA A 43 -12.54 -0.27 4.75
N ASN A 44 -12.52 -1.21 5.68
CA ASN A 44 -11.72 -2.42 5.55
C ASN A 44 -12.63 -3.62 5.28
N THR A 45 -12.30 -4.42 4.26
CA THR A 45 -13.00 -5.65 3.93
C THR A 45 -12.01 -6.79 3.79
N MET A 46 -12.13 -7.78 4.67
CA MET A 46 -11.34 -9.00 4.66
C MET A 46 -12.17 -10.16 4.11
N VAL A 47 -11.75 -10.72 2.99
CA VAL A 47 -12.36 -11.88 2.35
C VAL A 47 -11.49 -13.10 2.63
N LYS A 48 -12.05 -14.10 3.29
CA LYS A 48 -11.48 -15.44 3.55
C LYS A 48 -12.33 -16.50 2.86
N PRO A 49 -11.86 -17.73 2.64
CA PRO A 49 -12.61 -18.78 1.90
C PRO A 49 -14.02 -19.04 2.41
N LYS A 50 -14.28 -18.84 3.70
CA LYS A 50 -15.58 -19.14 4.33
C LYS A 50 -16.24 -17.92 4.99
N LYS A 51 -15.65 -16.74 4.91
CA LYS A 51 -16.13 -15.58 5.67
C LYS A 51 -15.65 -14.27 5.05
N THR A 52 -16.57 -13.33 4.90
CA THR A 52 -16.24 -11.93 4.64
C THR A 52 -16.51 -11.12 5.90
N LEU A 53 -15.56 -10.27 6.27
CA LEU A 53 -15.64 -9.34 7.40
C LEU A 53 -15.46 -7.94 6.85
N SER A 54 -16.35 -7.03 7.24
CA SER A 54 -16.23 -5.61 6.91
C SER A 54 -16.29 -4.78 8.17
N GLN A 55 -15.52 -3.72 8.22
CA GLN A 55 -15.51 -2.76 9.30
C GLN A 55 -15.17 -1.37 8.75
N GLU A 56 -15.70 -0.34 9.40
CA GLU A 56 -15.48 1.05 9.06
C GLU A 56 -14.75 1.75 10.19
N GLY A 57 -14.08 2.85 9.87
CA GLY A 57 -13.32 3.61 10.84
C GLY A 57 -12.76 4.91 10.28
N LYS A 58 -11.78 5.44 10.98
CA LYS A 58 -11.01 6.62 10.59
C LYS A 58 -9.54 6.26 10.39
N LEU A 59 -8.95 6.88 9.39
CA LEU A 59 -7.52 6.78 9.10
C LEU A 59 -6.89 8.15 9.30
N TYR A 60 -5.81 8.18 10.07
CA TYR A 60 -4.99 9.35 10.33
C TYR A 60 -3.56 9.05 9.88
N PHE A 61 -2.95 10.00 9.21
CA PHE A 61 -1.56 9.88 8.76
C PHE A 61 -0.81 11.18 8.97
N VAL A 62 0.42 11.08 9.47
CA VAL A 62 1.38 12.20 9.59
C VAL A 62 2.76 11.70 9.16
N LYS A 63 3.39 12.44 8.27
CA LYS A 63 4.77 12.15 7.87
C LYS A 63 5.74 12.30 9.04
N PRO A 64 6.84 11.55 8.99
CA PRO A 64 7.16 10.56 7.94
C PRO A 64 6.56 9.18 8.18
N ASN A 65 6.25 8.79 9.42
CA ASN A 65 6.06 7.38 9.78
C ASN A 65 4.97 7.15 10.83
N GLU A 66 3.99 8.03 10.93
CA GLU A 66 2.89 7.87 11.87
C GLU A 66 1.59 7.64 11.13
N PHE A 67 0.86 6.59 11.49
CA PHE A 67 -0.53 6.41 11.08
C PHE A 67 -1.34 5.70 12.17
N ALA A 68 -2.65 5.95 12.17
CA ALA A 68 -3.60 5.27 13.03
C ALA A 68 -4.87 4.94 12.23
N ALA A 69 -5.20 3.66 12.16
CA ALA A 69 -6.49 3.15 11.69
C ALA A 69 -7.32 2.77 12.92
N LEU A 70 -8.40 3.51 13.18
CA LEU A 70 -9.29 3.34 14.34
C LEU A 70 -10.68 2.93 13.85
N PHE A 71 -11.06 1.68 14.13
CA PHE A 71 -12.33 1.12 13.66
C PHE A 71 -13.45 1.31 14.67
N THR A 72 -14.68 1.46 14.17
CA THR A 72 -15.92 1.61 14.99
C THR A 72 -16.17 0.39 15.91
N THR A 73 -15.59 -0.76 15.56
CA THR A 73 -15.63 -2.00 16.36
C THR A 73 -14.71 -1.98 17.59
N GLY A 74 -13.99 -0.88 17.83
CA GLY A 74 -12.96 -0.76 18.87
C GLY A 74 -11.60 -1.35 18.47
N LYS A 75 -11.50 -1.97 17.29
CA LYS A 75 -10.24 -2.46 16.76
C LYS A 75 -9.38 -1.31 16.24
N TYR A 76 -8.06 -1.52 16.21
CA TYR A 76 -7.13 -0.47 15.79
C TYR A 76 -5.83 -1.01 15.25
N MET A 77 -5.15 -0.19 14.46
CA MET A 77 -3.74 -0.34 14.10
C MET A 77 -3.08 1.04 14.19
N ILE A 78 -2.09 1.17 15.05
CA ILE A 78 -1.36 2.42 15.27
C ILE A 78 0.12 2.16 15.01
N VAL A 79 0.71 2.93 14.12
CA VAL A 79 2.15 2.96 13.89
C VAL A 79 2.68 4.32 14.32
N ASN A 80 3.68 4.28 15.19
CA ASN A 80 4.37 5.45 15.67
C ASN A 80 5.87 5.17 15.63
N GLU A 81 6.59 5.84 14.72
CA GLU A 81 8.02 5.68 14.50
C GLU A 81 8.47 4.21 14.34
N LYS A 82 8.98 3.60 15.43
CA LYS A 82 9.56 2.24 15.46
C LYS A 82 8.66 1.20 16.13
N LYS A 83 7.41 1.55 16.41
CA LYS A 83 6.48 0.69 17.12
C LYS A 83 5.18 0.56 16.34
N ILE A 84 4.56 -0.59 16.43
CA ILE A 84 3.21 -0.83 15.99
C ILE A 84 2.41 -1.45 17.13
N ASN A 85 1.27 -0.85 17.45
CA ASN A 85 0.29 -1.40 18.35
C ASN A 85 -0.98 -1.72 17.54
N MET A 86 -1.50 -2.92 17.69
CA MET A 86 -2.66 -3.32 16.91
C MET A 86 -3.54 -4.30 17.68
N ASP A 87 -4.83 -4.23 17.39
CA ASP A 87 -5.82 -5.23 17.70
C ASP A 87 -6.67 -5.47 16.45
N ILE A 88 -6.16 -6.29 15.53
CA ILE A 88 -6.83 -6.66 14.28
C ILE A 88 -6.67 -8.16 14.03
N GLY A 89 -7.80 -8.85 13.97
CA GLY A 89 -7.83 -10.26 13.59
C GLY A 89 -7.06 -11.15 14.55
N LEU A 90 -5.92 -11.69 14.08
CA LEU A 90 -5.04 -12.57 14.86
C LEU A 90 -3.89 -11.81 15.57
N PHE A 91 -3.75 -10.53 15.29
CA PHE A 91 -2.66 -9.71 15.80
C PHE A 91 -3.18 -8.81 16.91
N HIS A 92 -2.68 -9.00 18.11
CA HIS A 92 -2.99 -8.22 19.29
C HIS A 92 -1.72 -7.92 20.08
N GLY A 93 -1.50 -6.63 20.40
CA GLY A 93 -0.41 -6.17 21.24
C GLY A 93 0.56 -5.17 20.60
N ASN A 94 1.63 -4.91 21.33
CA ASN A 94 2.68 -3.98 20.97
C ASN A 94 3.88 -4.71 20.37
N PHE A 95 4.31 -4.30 19.19
CA PHE A 95 5.44 -4.88 18.50
C PHE A 95 6.47 -3.78 18.19
N LYS A 96 7.74 -4.09 18.42
CA LYS A 96 8.84 -3.27 17.88
C LYS A 96 8.99 -3.57 16.40
N LEU A 97 9.07 -2.54 15.58
CA LEU A 97 9.41 -2.68 14.18
C LEU A 97 10.90 -3.03 14.08
N LYS A 98 11.20 -4.23 13.61
CA LYS A 98 12.57 -4.72 13.39
C LYS A 98 12.78 -4.91 11.90
N ASP A 99 13.93 -4.51 11.40
CA ASP A 99 14.29 -4.68 10.00
C ASP A 99 14.10 -6.12 9.52
N GLY A 100 13.38 -6.28 8.41
CA GLY A 100 13.04 -7.59 7.84
C GLY A 100 11.94 -8.36 8.53
N GLY A 101 11.32 -7.82 9.60
CA GLY A 101 10.18 -8.44 10.28
C GLY A 101 8.85 -8.25 9.53
N MET A 102 7.88 -9.14 9.78
CA MET A 102 6.55 -9.08 9.17
C MET A 102 5.82 -7.75 9.48
N MET A 103 5.88 -7.30 10.73
CA MET A 103 5.24 -6.04 11.15
C MET A 103 5.88 -4.83 10.48
N GLN A 104 7.20 -4.86 10.29
CA GLN A 104 7.91 -3.84 9.51
C GLN A 104 7.45 -3.85 8.05
N SER A 105 7.32 -5.04 7.45
CA SER A 105 6.84 -5.18 6.07
C SER A 105 5.42 -4.63 5.90
N LEU A 106 4.49 -4.96 6.81
CA LEU A 106 3.12 -4.42 6.79
C LEU A 106 3.11 -2.89 6.95
N SER A 107 3.85 -2.37 7.93
CA SER A 107 3.98 -0.94 8.16
C SER A 107 4.53 -0.23 6.91
N ASN A 108 5.59 -0.77 6.30
CA ASN A 108 6.19 -0.20 5.10
C ASN A 108 5.21 -0.22 3.91
N ILE A 109 4.47 -1.31 3.71
CA ILE A 109 3.45 -1.39 2.65
C ILE A 109 2.45 -0.24 2.77
N LEU A 110 1.91 -0.01 3.96
CA LEU A 110 0.90 1.02 4.19
C LEU A 110 1.51 2.43 4.05
N LEU A 111 2.64 2.69 4.72
CA LEU A 111 3.31 3.99 4.67
C LEU A 111 3.79 4.36 3.26
N TYR A 112 4.34 3.41 2.51
CA TYR A 112 4.78 3.66 1.14
C TYR A 112 3.58 3.87 0.19
N GLY A 113 2.46 3.18 0.43
CA GLY A 113 1.21 3.43 -0.27
C GLY A 113 0.72 4.87 -0.04
N PHE A 114 0.65 5.33 1.21
CA PHE A 114 0.23 6.70 1.57
C PHE A 114 1.16 7.78 0.99
N GLN A 115 2.44 7.48 0.85
CA GLN A 115 3.45 8.41 0.32
C GLN A 115 3.69 8.26 -1.18
N GLY A 116 3.01 7.32 -1.86
CA GLY A 116 3.24 7.01 -3.27
C GLY A 116 4.63 6.42 -3.57
N ARG A 117 5.33 5.87 -2.57
CA ARG A 117 6.70 5.36 -2.63
C ARG A 117 6.76 3.87 -3.00
N THR A 118 5.91 3.43 -3.92
CA THR A 118 5.80 2.00 -4.29
C THR A 118 7.10 1.44 -4.89
N GLN A 119 7.93 2.28 -5.55
CA GLN A 119 9.26 1.87 -6.04
C GLN A 119 10.21 1.52 -4.88
N ASP A 120 10.14 2.27 -3.77
CA ASP A 120 10.97 1.99 -2.60
C ASP A 120 10.55 0.66 -1.97
N LEU A 121 9.24 0.35 -1.94
CA LEU A 121 8.73 -0.96 -1.53
C LEU A 121 9.33 -2.10 -2.38
N ALA A 122 9.40 -1.92 -3.70
CA ALA A 122 9.98 -2.92 -4.59
C ALA A 122 11.47 -3.15 -4.30
N ASN A 123 12.24 -2.07 -4.17
CA ASN A 123 13.68 -2.15 -3.98
C ASN A 123 14.07 -2.76 -2.63
N GLU A 124 13.39 -2.36 -1.55
CA GLU A 124 13.72 -2.78 -0.19
C GLU A 124 13.16 -4.16 0.17
N ASN A 125 12.02 -4.54 -0.39
CA ASN A 125 11.29 -5.74 0.04
C ASN A 125 11.22 -6.84 -1.04
N GLY A 126 11.86 -6.65 -2.19
CA GLY A 126 11.96 -7.67 -3.24
C GLY A 126 10.64 -7.96 -3.96
N TYR A 127 9.87 -6.91 -4.25
CA TYR A 127 8.71 -6.98 -5.13
C TYR A 127 9.06 -6.56 -6.56
N SER A 128 8.41 -7.18 -7.54
CA SER A 128 8.31 -6.64 -8.90
C SER A 128 7.08 -5.73 -9.00
N LEU A 129 7.17 -4.67 -9.78
CA LEU A 129 6.04 -3.77 -10.03
C LEU A 129 5.52 -3.92 -11.45
N THR A 130 4.20 -3.84 -11.59
CA THR A 130 3.52 -3.63 -12.87
C THR A 130 2.48 -2.54 -12.69
N THR A 131 2.22 -1.76 -13.74
CA THR A 131 1.19 -0.73 -13.72
C THR A 131 0.14 -0.96 -14.81
N LYS A 132 -1.07 -0.52 -14.57
CA LYS A 132 -2.13 -0.40 -15.57
C LYS A 132 -3.11 0.69 -15.19
N THR A 133 -3.81 1.23 -16.17
CA THR A 133 -4.96 2.12 -15.94
C THR A 133 -6.24 1.37 -16.20
N GLN A 134 -7.19 1.45 -15.28
CA GLN A 134 -8.49 0.81 -15.41
C GLN A 134 -9.56 1.67 -14.73
N GLY A 135 -10.53 2.15 -15.53
CA GLY A 135 -11.54 3.09 -15.05
C GLY A 135 -10.90 4.39 -14.56
N ASP A 136 -11.29 4.82 -13.38
CA ASP A 136 -10.81 6.02 -12.69
C ASP A 136 -9.52 5.82 -11.88
N CYS A 137 -8.84 4.68 -12.07
CA CYS A 137 -7.66 4.32 -11.27
C CYS A 137 -6.43 3.98 -12.11
N HIS A 138 -5.29 4.48 -11.68
CA HIS A 138 -3.99 3.87 -11.93
C HIS A 138 -3.75 2.77 -10.89
N ILE A 139 -3.49 1.56 -11.35
CA ILE A 139 -3.29 0.39 -10.52
C ILE A 139 -1.81 0.02 -10.56
N VAL A 140 -1.15 0.05 -9.40
CA VAL A 140 0.22 -0.43 -9.21
C VAL A 140 0.16 -1.75 -8.46
N THR A 141 0.64 -2.82 -9.09
CA THR A 141 0.67 -4.15 -8.49
C THR A 141 2.10 -4.51 -8.14
N ALA A 142 2.36 -4.74 -6.86
CA ALA A 142 3.61 -5.25 -6.33
C ALA A 142 3.49 -6.74 -6.05
N THR A 143 4.27 -7.57 -6.73
CA THR A 143 4.28 -9.03 -6.57
C THR A 143 5.64 -9.49 -6.06
N ILE A 144 5.67 -10.31 -5.00
CA ILE A 144 6.93 -10.76 -4.40
C ILE A 144 7.71 -11.67 -5.36
N ILE A 145 9.00 -11.37 -5.54
CA ILE A 145 9.89 -12.15 -6.43
C ILE A 145 10.54 -13.30 -5.67
N LYS A 146 10.92 -13.08 -4.40
CA LYS A 146 11.66 -14.07 -3.59
C LYS A 146 10.82 -14.48 -2.39
N LYS A 147 10.50 -15.77 -2.28
CA LYS A 147 9.94 -16.37 -1.06
C LYS A 147 10.98 -16.33 0.07
N LYS A 148 11.16 -15.22 0.76
CA LYS A 148 12.05 -15.13 1.93
C LYS A 148 11.40 -15.60 3.23
N LEU A 149 10.07 -15.63 3.31
CA LEU A 149 9.32 -16.02 4.50
C LEU A 149 8.16 -16.93 4.09
N VAL A 150 8.35 -18.21 4.26
CA VAL A 150 7.28 -19.20 4.07
C VAL A 150 6.25 -18.99 5.20
N GLY A 151 5.01 -18.65 4.82
CA GLY A 151 3.85 -18.68 5.71
C GLY A 151 3.41 -17.35 6.32
N ILE A 152 4.21 -16.28 6.28
CA ILE A 152 3.87 -15.01 6.91
C ILE A 152 4.20 -13.85 5.97
N GLY A 153 3.18 -13.16 5.47
CA GLY A 153 3.34 -11.99 4.60
C GLY A 153 2.36 -11.97 3.42
N TYR A 154 2.50 -10.97 2.60
CA TYR A 154 1.64 -10.76 1.43
C TYR A 154 2.39 -11.13 0.16
N LYS A 155 1.80 -12.04 -0.65
CA LYS A 155 2.35 -12.43 -1.95
C LYS A 155 2.20 -11.32 -2.99
N GLN A 156 1.15 -10.49 -2.83
CA GLN A 156 0.83 -9.41 -3.75
C GLN A 156 0.18 -8.25 -2.99
N VAL A 157 0.54 -7.04 -3.38
CA VAL A 157 -0.06 -5.79 -2.92
C VAL A 157 -0.52 -5.00 -4.14
N VAL A 158 -1.74 -4.49 -4.09
CA VAL A 158 -2.31 -3.65 -5.15
C VAL A 158 -2.62 -2.28 -4.57
N PHE A 159 -2.02 -1.25 -5.14
CA PHE A 159 -2.31 0.14 -4.83
C PHE A 159 -3.16 0.72 -5.96
N LYS A 160 -4.27 1.36 -5.62
CA LYS A 160 -5.10 2.09 -6.58
C LYS A 160 -5.02 3.57 -6.28
N TYR A 161 -4.64 4.35 -7.27
CA TYR A 161 -4.54 5.80 -7.22
C TYR A 161 -5.55 6.40 -8.17
N HIS A 162 -6.20 7.49 -7.82
CA HIS A 162 -7.09 8.23 -8.72
C HIS A 162 -6.33 8.71 -9.96
N THR A 163 -6.95 8.64 -11.13
CA THR A 163 -6.31 9.05 -12.41
C THR A 163 -6.06 10.55 -12.50
N ASP A 164 -6.93 11.36 -11.92
CA ASP A 164 -6.90 12.82 -11.92
C ASP A 164 -5.92 13.41 -10.90
N SER A 165 -6.05 13.01 -9.65
CA SER A 165 -5.26 13.54 -8.54
C SER A 165 -3.96 12.77 -8.27
N LEU A 166 -3.86 11.53 -8.73
CA LEU A 166 -2.79 10.57 -8.42
C LEU A 166 -2.69 10.23 -6.92
N LEU A 167 -3.73 10.53 -6.13
CA LEU A 167 -3.75 10.24 -4.70
C LEU A 167 -4.29 8.84 -4.44
N LEU A 168 -3.84 8.25 -3.33
CA LEU A 168 -4.19 6.89 -2.97
C LEU A 168 -5.69 6.76 -2.66
N LYS A 169 -6.34 5.77 -3.28
CA LYS A 169 -7.75 5.43 -3.11
C LYS A 169 -7.95 4.13 -2.34
N GLU A 170 -7.15 3.10 -2.64
CA GLU A 170 -7.31 1.77 -2.05
C GLU A 170 -5.98 1.02 -1.99
N ILE A 171 -5.77 0.24 -0.93
CA ILE A 171 -4.72 -0.76 -0.81
C ILE A 171 -5.38 -2.13 -0.69
N VAL A 172 -4.94 -3.10 -1.50
CA VAL A 172 -5.42 -4.49 -1.43
C VAL A 172 -4.24 -5.41 -1.20
N LEU A 173 -4.33 -6.23 -0.15
CA LEU A 173 -3.33 -7.19 0.26
C LEU A 173 -3.82 -8.60 -0.05
N TYR A 174 -3.00 -9.42 -0.69
CA TYR A 174 -3.25 -10.84 -0.92
C TYR A 174 -2.19 -11.66 -0.19
N ASP A 175 -2.62 -12.52 0.71
CA ASP A 175 -1.72 -13.43 1.41
C ASP A 175 -1.48 -14.74 0.62
N TYR A 176 -0.63 -15.60 1.15
CA TYR A 176 -0.33 -16.91 0.56
C TYR A 176 -1.47 -17.92 0.70
N SER A 177 -2.40 -17.70 1.61
CA SER A 177 -3.58 -18.55 1.83
C SER A 177 -4.76 -18.18 0.91
N GLY A 178 -4.59 -17.15 0.06
CA GLY A 178 -5.65 -16.67 -0.82
C GLY A 178 -6.62 -15.69 -0.17
N ASN A 179 -6.38 -15.28 1.07
CA ASN A 179 -7.17 -14.22 1.68
C ASN A 179 -6.87 -12.89 1.00
N LYS A 180 -7.91 -12.06 0.92
CA LYS A 180 -7.84 -10.69 0.43
C LYS A 180 -8.21 -9.75 1.57
N ASP A 181 -7.40 -8.72 1.79
CA ASP A 181 -7.68 -7.66 2.74
C ASP A 181 -7.59 -6.32 2.02
N SER A 182 -8.67 -5.55 2.00
CA SER A 182 -8.76 -4.29 1.27
C SER A 182 -9.06 -3.13 2.20
N TYR A 183 -8.38 -2.02 1.98
CA TYR A 183 -8.48 -0.76 2.71
C TYR A 183 -8.87 0.34 1.74
N LEU A 184 -10.16 0.66 1.68
CA LEU A 184 -10.70 1.75 0.88
C LEU A 184 -10.66 3.04 1.68
N ILE A 185 -10.09 4.09 1.08
CA ILE A 185 -9.89 5.42 1.67
C ILE A 185 -10.83 6.39 0.97
N SER A 186 -11.62 7.13 1.73
CA SER A 186 -12.58 8.10 1.20
C SER A 186 -12.67 9.34 2.08
N ASN A 187 -13.34 10.39 1.60
CA ASN A 187 -13.57 11.65 2.32
C ASN A 187 -12.30 12.24 2.94
N VAL A 188 -11.22 12.26 2.16
CA VAL A 188 -9.88 12.65 2.64
C VAL A 188 -9.79 14.15 2.81
N LYS A 189 -9.31 14.57 3.98
CA LYS A 189 -8.91 15.94 4.29
C LYS A 189 -7.39 16.00 4.42
N TYR A 190 -6.73 16.69 3.51
CA TYR A 190 -5.29 16.79 3.43
C TYR A 190 -4.74 17.95 4.24
N ASP A 191 -3.50 17.83 4.71
CA ASP A 191 -2.70 18.84 5.40
C ASP A 191 -3.43 19.47 6.60
N VAL A 192 -4.20 18.63 7.32
CA VAL A 192 -4.92 19.02 8.54
C VAL A 192 -4.09 18.76 9.78
N ALA A 193 -4.30 19.56 10.84
CA ALA A 193 -3.71 19.30 12.14
C ALA A 193 -4.33 18.04 12.76
N ILE A 194 -3.52 17.05 13.09
CA ILE A 194 -3.95 15.81 13.72
C ILE A 194 -3.46 15.80 15.17
N ASP A 195 -4.39 15.51 16.11
CA ASP A 195 -4.04 15.36 17.51
C ASP A 195 -3.08 14.17 17.70
N LYS A 196 -1.90 14.44 18.24
CA LYS A 196 -0.86 13.42 18.50
C LYS A 196 -1.33 12.29 19.42
N LYS A 197 -2.39 12.50 20.21
CA LYS A 197 -3.01 11.43 21.02
C LYS A 197 -3.53 10.28 20.17
N LYS A 198 -3.84 10.50 18.88
CA LYS A 198 -4.25 9.44 17.95
C LYS A 198 -3.16 8.39 17.71
N PHE A 199 -1.89 8.72 17.94
CA PHE A 199 -0.73 7.86 17.73
C PHE A 199 -0.13 7.33 19.04
N GLN A 200 -0.79 7.58 20.18
CA GLN A 200 -0.38 7.08 21.50
C GLN A 200 -1.04 5.73 21.81
N PHE A 201 -0.31 4.87 22.55
CA PHE A 201 -0.76 3.56 23.04
C PHE A 201 -0.05 3.15 24.32
#